data_10c693a88de7ef049c59be9ddf991f08
#
_entry.id   10c693a88de7ef049c59be9ddf991f08
#
_cell.length_a   1.000
_cell.length_b   1.000
_cell.length_c   1.000
_cell.angle_alpha   90.00
_cell.angle_beta   90.00
_cell.angle_gamma   90.00
#
_symmetry.space_group_name_H-M   'P 1'
#
loop_
_entity.id
_entity.type
_entity.pdbx_description
1 polymer ?
#
loop_
_entity_poly.entity_id
_entity_poly.type
_entity_poly.pdbx_seq_one_letter_code
_entity_poly.pdbx_strand_id
1 'polypeptide(L)'
;MAFSELYTALQTGAIEGQDNPLPSDINGAFYEVAPYFAITNHVVDSILPCINTNTWNKLTDAQKQAVMDAIETARDFNDTKRIEQENECVDFLKEKNCTVTYPDINEFKDYASKWYDDHPDVTADWDMDLYQTIQDAAK
;
A
#
# COMPACT_ATOMS: atom_id res chain seq x y z
N MET A 1 -11.64 10.95 8.90
CA MET A 1 -11.83 11.94 7.84
C MET A 1 -12.06 11.20 6.53
N ALA A 2 -12.97 11.66 5.67
CA ALA A 2 -13.15 11.06 4.36
C ALA A 2 -12.00 11.45 3.41
N PHE A 3 -11.63 10.56 2.49
CA PHE A 3 -10.55 10.82 1.52
C PHE A 3 -10.78 12.10 0.71
N SER A 4 -12.04 12.37 0.34
CA SER A 4 -12.44 13.58 -0.40
C SER A 4 -12.22 14.90 0.37
N GLU A 5 -11.98 14.85 1.67
CA GLU A 5 -11.76 16.02 2.52
C GLU A 5 -10.26 16.33 2.71
N LEU A 6 -9.36 15.39 2.34
CA LEU A 6 -7.93 15.48 2.63
C LEU A 6 -7.28 16.70 2.01
N TYR A 7 -7.55 16.99 0.73
CA TYR A 7 -6.96 18.16 0.05
C TYR A 7 -7.27 19.46 0.80
N THR A 8 -8.54 19.68 1.13
CA THR A 8 -8.96 20.87 1.86
C THR A 8 -8.40 20.92 3.28
N ALA A 9 -8.32 19.77 3.95
CA ALA A 9 -7.78 19.71 5.29
C ALA A 9 -6.27 20.02 5.33
N LEU A 10 -5.49 19.52 4.38
CA LEU A 10 -4.08 19.88 4.19
C LEU A 10 -3.93 21.37 3.83
N GLN A 11 -4.73 21.86 2.88
CA GLN A 11 -4.67 23.23 2.42
C GLN A 11 -4.96 24.24 3.53
N THR A 12 -5.88 23.92 4.42
CA THR A 12 -6.26 24.80 5.55
C THR A 12 -5.41 24.61 6.79
N GLY A 13 -4.52 23.62 6.81
CA GLY A 13 -3.73 23.26 7.99
C GLY A 13 -4.56 22.59 9.09
N ALA A 14 -5.75 22.07 8.77
CA ALA A 14 -6.55 21.28 9.71
C ALA A 14 -5.88 19.91 10.03
N ILE A 15 -5.05 19.41 9.12
CA ILE A 15 -4.11 18.32 9.34
C ILE A 15 -2.73 18.75 8.82
N GLU A 16 -1.67 18.23 9.45
CA GLU A 16 -0.28 18.58 9.13
C GLU A 16 0.36 17.61 8.12
N GLY A 17 -0.22 16.44 7.92
CA GLY A 17 0.28 15.41 7.03
C GLY A 17 -0.74 14.32 6.77
N GLN A 18 -0.41 13.44 5.84
CA GLN A 18 -1.22 12.30 5.45
C GLN A 18 -0.32 11.15 4.98
N ASP A 19 -0.86 9.98 4.87
CA ASP A 19 -0.20 8.77 4.40
C ASP A 19 -1.09 8.08 3.36
N ASN A 20 -0.59 7.95 2.14
CA ASN A 20 -1.24 7.25 1.03
C ASN A 20 -0.20 6.77 0.01
N PRO A 21 -0.56 5.81 -0.87
CA PRO A 21 0.26 5.46 -2.02
C PRO A 21 0.47 6.65 -2.97
N LEU A 22 1.68 6.79 -3.52
CA LEU A 22 2.04 7.90 -4.41
C LEU A 22 1.06 8.16 -5.56
N PRO A 23 0.51 7.14 -6.26
CA PRO A 23 -0.50 7.37 -7.28
C PRO A 23 -1.77 8.07 -6.74
N SER A 24 -2.17 7.75 -5.49
CA SER A 24 -3.31 8.40 -4.83
C SER A 24 -3.01 9.86 -4.51
N ASP A 25 -1.79 10.16 -4.06
CA ASP A 25 -1.33 11.52 -3.76
C ASP A 25 -1.31 12.40 -5.01
N ILE A 26 -0.86 11.86 -6.12
CA ILE A 26 -0.84 12.57 -7.41
C ILE A 26 -2.26 12.79 -7.94
N ASN A 27 -3.10 11.75 -7.91
CA ASN A 27 -4.48 11.84 -8.37
C ASN A 27 -5.33 12.80 -7.50
N GLY A 28 -5.02 12.87 -6.19
CA GLY A 28 -5.65 13.80 -5.25
C GLY A 28 -5.05 15.21 -5.28
N ALA A 29 -4.02 15.43 -6.09
CA ALA A 29 -3.25 16.68 -6.17
C ALA A 29 -2.68 17.16 -4.82
N PHE A 30 -2.41 16.21 -3.89
CA PHE A 30 -1.92 16.55 -2.55
C PHE A 30 -0.54 17.21 -2.57
N TYR A 31 0.25 16.95 -3.61
CA TYR A 31 1.54 17.59 -3.85
C TYR A 31 1.47 19.14 -3.94
N GLU A 32 0.30 19.70 -4.27
CA GLU A 32 0.11 21.15 -4.34
C GLU A 32 0.02 21.81 -2.96
N VAL A 33 -0.44 21.07 -1.96
CA VAL A 33 -0.72 21.57 -0.60
C VAL A 33 0.20 20.94 0.46
N ALA A 34 0.90 19.85 0.12
CA ALA A 34 1.87 19.17 0.97
C ALA A 34 3.08 18.72 0.13
N PRO A 35 4.05 19.62 -0.15
CA PRO A 35 5.12 19.36 -1.12
C PRO A 35 6.30 18.54 -0.57
N TYR A 36 6.19 17.95 0.61
CA TYR A 36 7.25 17.16 1.24
C TYR A 36 6.83 15.70 1.32
N PHE A 37 7.57 14.82 0.64
CA PHE A 37 7.31 13.38 0.57
C PHE A 37 8.43 12.58 1.19
N ALA A 38 8.11 11.68 2.11
CA ALA A 38 9.01 10.69 2.65
C ALA A 38 8.63 9.31 2.11
N ILE A 39 9.51 8.70 1.32
CA ILE A 39 9.28 7.37 0.73
C ILE A 39 9.67 6.32 1.77
N THR A 40 8.73 5.96 2.58
CA THR A 40 8.94 5.07 3.74
C THR A 40 8.80 3.59 3.40
N ASN A 41 8.04 3.23 2.33
CA ASN A 41 7.76 1.84 1.93
C ASN A 41 7.36 0.93 3.10
N HIS A 42 6.61 1.47 4.07
CA HIS A 42 6.29 0.80 5.32
C HIS A 42 5.05 -0.10 5.22
N VAL A 43 4.27 0.02 4.15
CA VAL A 43 3.10 -0.82 3.89
C VAL A 43 3.25 -1.49 2.54
N VAL A 44 3.08 -2.80 2.52
CA VAL A 44 2.84 -3.58 1.30
C VAL A 44 1.45 -4.18 1.42
N ASP A 45 0.55 -3.73 0.57
CA ASP A 45 -0.83 -4.22 0.55
C ASP A 45 -1.07 -5.21 -0.59
N SER A 46 -2.01 -6.11 -0.39
CA SER A 46 -2.37 -7.15 -1.36
C SER A 46 -3.85 -7.08 -1.69
N ILE A 47 -4.17 -7.00 -2.98
CA ILE A 47 -5.56 -7.08 -3.44
C ILE A 47 -5.90 -8.53 -3.73
N LEU A 48 -6.90 -9.05 -3.00
CA LEU A 48 -7.41 -10.41 -3.17
C LEU A 48 -8.71 -10.39 -3.97
N PRO A 49 -8.72 -10.89 -5.22
CA PRO A 49 -9.95 -11.10 -5.96
C PRO A 49 -10.83 -12.13 -5.24
N CYS A 50 -12.04 -11.74 -4.89
CA CYS A 50 -12.99 -12.61 -4.18
C CYS A 50 -14.22 -12.88 -5.01
N ILE A 51 -14.70 -14.13 -4.98
CA ILE A 51 -15.96 -14.53 -5.57
C ILE A 51 -16.86 -15.20 -4.52
N ASN A 52 -18.15 -14.94 -4.57
CA ASN A 52 -19.09 -15.61 -3.70
C ASN A 52 -19.13 -17.13 -3.98
N THR A 53 -19.03 -17.96 -2.93
CA THR A 53 -18.99 -19.41 -3.04
C THR A 53 -20.19 -19.99 -3.79
N ASN A 54 -21.40 -19.45 -3.59
CA ASN A 54 -22.58 -19.92 -4.30
C ASN A 54 -22.52 -19.61 -5.82
N THR A 55 -21.87 -18.52 -6.20
CA THR A 55 -21.60 -18.19 -7.60
C THR A 55 -20.56 -19.13 -8.19
N TRP A 56 -19.45 -19.32 -7.47
CA TRP A 56 -18.37 -20.23 -7.87
C TRP A 56 -18.84 -21.64 -8.12
N ASN A 57 -19.69 -22.17 -7.23
CA ASN A 57 -20.23 -23.53 -7.32
C ASN A 57 -21.19 -23.74 -8.49
N LYS A 58 -21.73 -22.67 -9.10
CA LYS A 58 -22.57 -22.75 -10.30
C LYS A 58 -21.78 -22.77 -11.61
N LEU A 59 -20.50 -22.43 -11.54
CA LEU A 59 -19.63 -22.43 -12.71
C LEU A 59 -19.23 -23.85 -13.09
N THR A 60 -19.18 -24.11 -14.38
CA THR A 60 -18.54 -25.32 -14.92
C THR A 60 -17.02 -25.26 -14.70
N ASP A 61 -16.33 -26.39 -14.79
CA ASP A 61 -14.88 -26.41 -14.62
C ASP A 61 -14.16 -25.56 -15.68
N ALA A 62 -14.65 -25.54 -16.91
CA ALA A 62 -14.12 -24.67 -17.96
C ALA A 62 -14.30 -23.18 -17.65
N GLN A 63 -15.43 -22.80 -17.05
CA GLN A 63 -15.68 -21.42 -16.62
C GLN A 63 -14.79 -21.04 -15.42
N LYS A 64 -14.61 -21.93 -14.46
CA LYS A 64 -13.68 -21.73 -13.34
C LYS A 64 -12.25 -21.51 -13.83
N GLN A 65 -11.81 -22.36 -14.77
CA GLN A 65 -10.47 -22.19 -15.35
C GLN A 65 -10.33 -20.85 -16.07
N ALA A 66 -11.31 -20.46 -16.88
CA ALA A 66 -11.28 -19.17 -17.56
C ALA A 66 -11.23 -17.97 -16.58
N VAL A 67 -11.92 -18.05 -15.43
CA VAL A 67 -11.82 -17.03 -14.37
C VAL A 67 -10.42 -16.99 -13.78
N MET A 68 -9.81 -18.14 -13.49
CA MET A 68 -8.46 -18.20 -12.94
C MET A 68 -7.41 -17.65 -13.94
N ASP A 69 -7.51 -18.04 -15.21
CA ASP A 69 -6.61 -17.54 -16.26
C ASP A 69 -6.73 -16.01 -16.44
N ALA A 70 -7.96 -15.49 -16.34
CA ALA A 70 -8.19 -14.05 -16.42
C ALA A 70 -7.60 -13.31 -15.21
N ILE A 71 -7.72 -13.88 -14.00
CA ILE A 71 -7.13 -13.29 -12.78
C ILE A 71 -5.61 -13.29 -12.88
N GLU A 72 -4.98 -14.37 -13.33
CA GLU A 72 -3.52 -14.42 -13.51
C GLU A 72 -3.04 -13.39 -14.52
N THR A 73 -3.72 -13.26 -15.66
CA THR A 73 -3.41 -12.25 -16.67
C THR A 73 -3.55 -10.83 -16.09
N ALA A 74 -4.62 -10.57 -15.34
CA ALA A 74 -4.87 -9.28 -14.72
C ALA A 74 -3.82 -8.95 -13.65
N ARG A 75 -3.40 -9.94 -12.84
CA ARG A 75 -2.33 -9.78 -11.85
C ARG A 75 -1.03 -9.36 -12.51
N ASP A 76 -0.57 -10.10 -13.50
CA ASP A 76 0.72 -9.84 -14.16
C ASP A 76 0.74 -8.45 -14.83
N PHE A 77 -0.39 -8.06 -15.44
CA PHE A 77 -0.56 -6.72 -16.00
C PHE A 77 -0.53 -5.64 -14.90
N ASN A 78 -1.29 -5.84 -13.82
CA ASN A 78 -1.38 -4.88 -12.72
C ASN A 78 -0.03 -4.68 -12.03
N ASP A 79 0.68 -5.77 -11.70
CA ASP A 79 1.96 -5.70 -11.01
C ASP A 79 3.01 -4.95 -11.82
N THR A 80 3.07 -5.23 -13.14
CA THR A 80 3.95 -4.50 -14.05
C THR A 80 3.61 -3.01 -14.09
N LYS A 81 2.33 -2.69 -14.26
CA LYS A 81 1.88 -1.29 -14.35
C LYS A 81 2.05 -0.51 -13.06
N ARG A 82 1.85 -1.16 -11.91
CA ARG A 82 2.05 -0.55 -10.61
C ARG A 82 3.50 -0.13 -10.39
N ILE A 83 4.45 -1.01 -10.71
CA ILE A 83 5.89 -0.71 -10.59
C ILE A 83 6.30 0.43 -11.53
N GLU A 84 5.84 0.40 -12.79
CA GLU A 84 6.07 1.49 -13.74
C GLU A 84 5.53 2.83 -13.17
N GLN A 85 4.30 2.83 -12.68
CA GLN A 85 3.62 4.00 -12.15
C GLN A 85 4.31 4.58 -10.91
N GLU A 86 4.75 3.73 -9.98
CA GLU A 86 5.47 4.19 -8.79
C GLU A 86 6.77 4.92 -9.14
N ASN A 87 7.51 4.44 -10.12
CA ASN A 87 8.71 5.11 -10.60
C ASN A 87 8.39 6.46 -11.26
N GLU A 88 7.36 6.51 -12.11
CA GLU A 88 6.89 7.75 -12.76
C GLU A 88 6.40 8.78 -11.74
N CYS A 89 5.75 8.33 -10.64
CA CYS A 89 5.28 9.21 -9.58
C CYS A 89 6.40 10.01 -8.92
N VAL A 90 7.52 9.39 -8.64
CA VAL A 90 8.68 10.06 -8.01
C VAL A 90 9.25 11.14 -8.94
N ASP A 91 9.37 10.84 -10.22
CA ASP A 91 9.88 11.81 -11.20
C ASP A 91 8.89 12.97 -11.39
N PHE A 92 7.59 12.67 -11.47
CA PHE A 92 6.54 13.69 -11.50
C PHE A 92 6.61 14.63 -10.28
N LEU A 93 6.76 14.10 -9.08
CA LEU A 93 6.86 14.93 -7.86
C LEU A 93 8.09 15.85 -7.91
N LYS A 94 9.22 15.36 -8.39
CA LYS A 94 10.44 16.18 -8.59
C LYS A 94 10.22 17.29 -9.63
N GLU A 95 9.54 16.98 -10.74
CA GLU A 95 9.19 17.99 -11.76
C GLU A 95 8.24 19.06 -11.20
N LYS A 96 7.40 18.72 -10.23
CA LYS A 96 6.54 19.66 -9.50
C LYS A 96 7.26 20.42 -8.39
N ASN A 97 8.58 20.29 -8.28
CA ASN A 97 9.44 20.88 -7.25
C ASN A 97 9.11 20.42 -5.83
N CYS A 98 8.55 19.22 -5.67
CA CYS A 98 8.39 18.60 -4.37
C CYS A 98 9.73 18.11 -3.82
N THR A 99 9.86 18.15 -2.51
CA THR A 99 10.99 17.57 -1.81
C THR A 99 10.71 16.10 -1.53
N VAL A 100 11.50 15.20 -2.12
CA VAL A 100 11.38 13.75 -1.91
C VAL A 100 12.57 13.25 -1.10
N THR A 101 12.28 12.57 0.00
CA THR A 101 13.29 12.00 0.90
C THR A 101 13.12 10.49 1.03
N TYR A 102 14.20 9.81 1.36
CA TYR A 102 14.24 8.35 1.54
C TYR A 102 14.80 8.06 2.94
N PRO A 103 13.93 7.89 3.95
CA PRO A 103 14.36 7.53 5.30
C PRO A 103 14.94 6.12 5.35
N ASP A 104 15.73 5.83 6.39
CA ASP A 104 16.25 4.48 6.61
C ASP A 104 15.11 3.55 7.06
N ILE A 105 14.77 2.59 6.22
CA ILE A 105 13.71 1.63 6.48
C ILE A 105 14.03 0.74 7.69
N ASN A 106 15.31 0.49 7.97
CA ASN A 106 15.70 -0.33 9.12
C ASN A 106 15.35 0.36 10.44
N GLU A 107 15.50 1.69 10.52
CA GLU A 107 15.09 2.45 11.71
C GLU A 107 13.57 2.31 11.96
N PHE A 108 12.75 2.32 10.90
CA PHE A 108 11.31 2.06 11.01
C PHE A 108 11.01 0.63 11.48
N LYS A 109 11.68 -0.37 10.92
CA LYS A 109 11.52 -1.77 11.31
C LYS A 109 11.89 -2.00 12.77
N ASP A 110 13.02 -1.48 13.19
CA ASP A 110 13.51 -1.63 14.55
C ASP A 110 12.57 -0.96 15.56
N TYR A 111 12.06 0.23 15.22
CA TYR A 111 11.11 0.92 16.07
C TYR A 111 9.77 0.17 16.17
N ALA A 112 9.23 -0.29 15.04
CA ALA A 112 7.97 -1.04 15.00
C ALA A 112 8.08 -2.36 15.76
N SER A 113 9.17 -3.12 15.57
CA SER A 113 9.41 -4.38 16.25
C SER A 113 9.45 -4.19 17.76
N LYS A 114 10.20 -3.18 18.21
CA LYS A 114 10.27 -2.84 19.65
C LYS A 114 8.92 -2.41 20.21
N TRP A 115 8.13 -1.68 19.43
CA TRP A 115 6.80 -1.27 19.86
C TRP A 115 5.88 -2.48 20.09
N TYR A 116 5.93 -3.49 19.23
CA TYR A 116 5.17 -4.72 19.43
C TYR A 116 5.64 -5.52 20.64
N ASP A 117 6.95 -5.55 20.90
CA ASP A 117 7.49 -6.19 22.12
C ASP A 117 6.98 -5.52 23.40
N ASP A 118 6.85 -4.20 23.38
CA ASP A 118 6.35 -3.40 24.51
C ASP A 118 4.81 -3.46 24.66
N HIS A 119 4.08 -3.96 23.63
CA HIS A 119 2.62 -4.03 23.59
C HIS A 119 2.10 -5.45 23.26
N PRO A 120 2.35 -6.42 24.14
CA PRO A 120 1.98 -7.82 23.89
C PRO A 120 0.47 -8.07 23.80
N ASP A 121 -0.35 -7.14 24.28
CA ASP A 121 -1.80 -7.15 24.12
C ASP A 121 -2.25 -7.00 22.67
N VAL A 122 -1.49 -6.28 21.84
CA VAL A 122 -1.76 -6.11 20.41
C VAL A 122 -1.45 -7.38 19.62
N THR A 123 -0.43 -8.12 20.05
CA THR A 123 0.04 -9.33 19.36
C THR A 123 -0.54 -10.62 19.94
N ALA A 124 -1.39 -10.53 20.98
CA ALA A 124 -1.89 -11.69 21.74
C ALA A 124 -2.61 -12.74 20.86
N ASP A 125 -3.29 -12.30 19.82
CA ASP A 125 -4.04 -13.16 18.91
C ASP A 125 -3.28 -13.46 17.60
N TRP A 126 -2.00 -13.08 17.51
CA TRP A 126 -1.20 -13.34 16.30
C TRP A 126 -0.71 -14.78 16.27
N ASP A 127 -0.70 -15.38 15.07
CA ASP A 127 0.06 -16.58 14.79
C ASP A 127 1.55 -16.23 14.68
N MET A 128 2.29 -16.45 15.75
CA MET A 128 3.69 -16.07 15.85
C MET A 128 4.59 -16.90 14.91
N ASP A 129 4.19 -18.13 14.54
CA ASP A 129 4.93 -18.93 13.56
C ASP A 129 4.77 -18.33 12.15
N LEU A 130 3.55 -17.88 11.83
CA LEU A 130 3.30 -17.15 10.58
C LEU A 130 4.01 -15.80 10.58
N TYR A 131 3.98 -15.04 11.68
CA TYR A 131 4.71 -13.79 11.81
C TYR A 131 6.22 -13.99 11.55
N GLN A 132 6.83 -15.00 12.16
CA GLN A 132 8.25 -15.29 11.95
C GLN A 132 8.54 -15.71 10.51
N THR A 133 7.65 -16.51 9.90
CA THR A 133 7.78 -16.90 8.49
C THR A 133 7.79 -15.70 7.56
N ILE A 134 6.92 -14.71 7.81
CA ILE A 134 6.87 -13.45 7.05
C ILE A 134 8.16 -12.65 7.25
N GLN A 135 8.63 -12.53 8.50
CA GLN A 135 9.88 -11.79 8.79
C GLN A 135 11.10 -12.44 8.11
N ASP A 136 11.16 -13.76 8.05
CA ASP A 136 12.25 -14.48 7.41
C ASP A 136 12.21 -14.38 5.88
N ALA A 137 11.03 -14.29 5.29
CA ALA A 137 10.85 -14.08 3.85
C ALA A 137 11.20 -12.63 3.40
N ALA A 138 11.23 -11.68 4.33
CA ALA A 138 11.54 -10.26 4.08
C ALA A 138 13.05 -9.93 4.18
N LYS A 139 13.92 -10.92 4.42
CA LYS A 139 15.38 -10.79 4.46
C LYS A 139 15.98 -10.98 3.08
#